data_f766024fb6e5c5f0256baa018a2b9648
#
_entry.id   f766024fb6e5c5f0256baa018a2b9648
#
_cell.length_a   1.000
_cell.length_b   1.000
_cell.length_c   1.000
_cell.angle_alpha   90.00
_cell.angle_beta   90.00
_cell.angle_gamma   90.00
#
_symmetry.space_group_name_H-M   'P 1'
#
loop_
_entity.id
_entity.type
_entity.pdbx_description
1 polymer ?
#
loop_
_entity_poly.entity_id
_entity_poly.type
_entity_poly.pdbx_seq_one_letter_code
_entity_poly.pdbx_strand_id
1 'polypeptide(L)'
;MAFLDEYAAVMNRHTGLKVYNGFRRGHTGLSIDAGFGSGMLLWLEDGQYCFDEEERGKVRKGGCFSSPSVELTQKVMVNYTVSILRHRLGLPVLGVPTKADELPSGWVLQETPTWRFVALDGPQGEHLEFAASGARYCVALAWLYDVSPSELLNAYMLPDGGPLLRQWLGYPYLR
;
A
#
# COMPACT_ATOMS: atom_id res chain seq x y z
N MET A 1 13.63 -6.06 5.65
CA MET A 1 13.72 -7.29 4.82
C MET A 1 12.74 -8.37 5.30
N ALA A 2 12.68 -8.69 6.59
CA ALA A 2 11.77 -9.74 7.11
C ALA A 2 10.30 -9.61 6.65
N PHE A 3 9.74 -8.41 6.67
CA PHE A 3 8.35 -8.21 6.24
C PHE A 3 8.12 -8.55 4.75
N LEU A 4 9.04 -8.17 3.85
CA LEU A 4 8.86 -8.46 2.43
C LEU A 4 8.91 -9.97 2.13
N ASP A 5 9.67 -10.74 2.89
CA ASP A 5 9.71 -12.20 2.78
C ASP A 5 8.40 -12.82 3.31
N GLU A 6 7.89 -12.33 4.44
CA GLU A 6 6.59 -12.71 4.99
C GLU A 6 5.46 -12.41 3.99
N TYR A 7 5.43 -11.19 3.47
CA TYR A 7 4.44 -10.77 2.46
C TYR A 7 4.50 -11.65 1.21
N ALA A 8 5.71 -11.89 0.67
CA ALA A 8 5.89 -12.75 -0.50
C ALA A 8 5.40 -14.19 -0.24
N ALA A 9 5.68 -14.74 0.94
CA ALA A 9 5.22 -16.09 1.32
C ALA A 9 3.68 -16.15 1.39
N VAL A 10 3.03 -15.17 1.99
CA VAL A 10 1.56 -15.07 2.06
C VAL A 10 0.95 -14.96 0.67
N MET A 11 1.42 -14.01 -0.14
CA MET A 11 0.88 -13.78 -1.47
C MET A 11 1.07 -14.99 -2.39
N ASN A 12 2.26 -15.59 -2.43
CA ASN A 12 2.52 -16.79 -3.22
C ASN A 12 1.62 -17.96 -2.82
N ARG A 13 1.41 -18.14 -1.51
CA ARG A 13 0.59 -19.26 -0.99
C ARG A 13 -0.88 -19.13 -1.35
N HIS A 14 -1.43 -17.91 -1.27
CA HIS A 14 -2.88 -17.70 -1.27
C HIS A 14 -3.43 -17.11 -2.56
N THR A 15 -2.62 -16.42 -3.37
CA THR A 15 -3.14 -15.71 -4.55
C THR A 15 -2.85 -16.41 -5.87
N GLY A 16 -1.87 -17.31 -5.91
CA GLY A 16 -1.35 -17.86 -7.16
C GLY A 16 -0.53 -16.87 -7.99
N LEU A 17 -0.34 -15.64 -7.50
CA LEU A 17 0.59 -14.69 -8.09
C LEU A 17 2.03 -15.14 -7.81
N LYS A 18 2.95 -14.72 -8.67
CA LYS A 18 4.37 -14.94 -8.43
C LYS A 18 4.96 -13.69 -7.80
N VAL A 19 5.30 -13.78 -6.53
CA VAL A 19 5.93 -12.68 -5.77
C VAL A 19 7.39 -13.02 -5.55
N TYR A 20 8.25 -12.09 -5.90
CA TYR A 20 9.71 -12.22 -5.82
C TYR A 20 10.27 -11.09 -4.97
N ASN A 21 11.09 -11.42 -4.00
CA ASN A 21 11.91 -10.45 -3.27
C ASN A 21 13.36 -10.60 -3.72
N GLY A 22 13.92 -9.55 -4.30
CA GLY A 22 15.28 -9.55 -4.84
C GLY A 22 15.43 -8.70 -6.11
N PHE A 23 16.47 -8.99 -6.90
CA PHE A 23 16.70 -8.26 -8.15
C PHE A 23 15.86 -8.83 -9.27
N ARG A 24 15.01 -7.99 -9.85
CA ARG A 24 14.21 -8.32 -11.02
C ARG A 24 13.91 -7.08 -11.85
N ARG A 25 13.90 -7.24 -13.18
CA ARG A 25 13.52 -6.18 -14.13
C ARG A 25 14.28 -4.87 -13.95
N GLY A 26 15.57 -4.96 -13.57
CA GLY A 26 16.43 -3.80 -13.38
C GLY A 26 16.34 -3.14 -12.00
N HIS A 27 15.49 -3.65 -11.10
CA HIS A 27 15.30 -3.10 -9.76
C HIS A 27 15.56 -4.14 -8.68
N THR A 28 16.08 -3.70 -7.54
CA THR A 28 16.15 -4.51 -6.31
C THR A 28 14.97 -4.16 -5.44
N GLY A 29 14.15 -5.16 -5.11
CA GLY A 29 12.96 -4.97 -4.29
C GLY A 29 11.97 -6.11 -4.44
N LEU A 30 10.70 -5.86 -4.14
CA LEU A 30 9.64 -6.85 -4.26
C LEU A 30 8.88 -6.63 -5.56
N SER A 31 8.72 -7.69 -6.34
CA SER A 31 7.95 -7.70 -7.58
C SER A 31 6.80 -8.68 -7.47
N ILE A 32 5.60 -8.25 -7.80
CA ILE A 32 4.38 -9.05 -7.91
C ILE A 32 4.05 -9.20 -9.39
N ASP A 33 4.08 -10.42 -9.91
CA ASP A 33 3.78 -10.71 -11.32
C ASP A 33 2.32 -11.16 -11.45
N ALA A 34 1.51 -10.32 -12.08
CA ALA A 34 0.10 -10.62 -12.36
C ALA A 34 -0.10 -11.32 -13.73
N GLY A 35 0.98 -11.57 -14.47
CA GLY A 35 0.95 -12.12 -15.81
C GLY A 35 0.74 -11.07 -16.90
N PHE A 36 0.93 -11.49 -18.16
CA PHE A 36 0.73 -10.66 -19.36
C PHE A 36 1.49 -9.31 -19.37
N GLY A 37 2.62 -9.24 -18.64
CA GLY A 37 3.44 -8.03 -18.54
C GLY A 37 2.89 -6.96 -17.60
N SER A 38 1.90 -7.31 -16.78
CA SER A 38 1.36 -6.47 -15.71
C SER A 38 1.84 -6.97 -14.37
N GLY A 39 1.97 -6.06 -13.42
CA GLY A 39 2.40 -6.39 -12.06
C GLY A 39 2.47 -5.17 -11.17
N MET A 40 3.14 -5.34 -10.04
CA MET A 40 3.44 -4.26 -9.11
C MET A 40 4.88 -4.41 -8.66
N LEU A 41 5.53 -3.29 -8.42
CA LEU A 41 6.92 -3.24 -7.99
C LEU A 41 7.08 -2.32 -6.80
N LEU A 42 7.83 -2.78 -5.79
CA LEU A 42 8.37 -1.97 -4.72
C LEU A 42 9.89 -2.02 -4.83
N TRP A 43 10.54 -0.87 -4.99
CA TRP A 43 11.99 -0.79 -5.19
C TRP A 43 12.61 0.42 -4.51
N LEU A 44 13.93 0.44 -4.42
CA LEU A 44 14.70 1.59 -3.93
C LEU A 44 15.30 2.34 -5.14
N GLU A 45 15.03 3.64 -5.23
CA GLU A 45 15.56 4.55 -6.24
C GLU A 45 15.88 5.89 -5.62
N ASP A 46 17.10 6.40 -5.81
CA ASP A 46 17.56 7.69 -5.32
C ASP A 46 17.30 7.94 -3.81
N GLY A 47 17.42 6.88 -2.99
CA GLY A 47 17.19 6.94 -1.54
C GLY A 47 15.70 6.92 -1.13
N GLN A 48 14.79 6.76 -2.10
CA GLN A 48 13.36 6.64 -1.86
C GLN A 48 12.89 5.21 -2.11
N TYR A 49 12.04 4.68 -1.24
CA TYR A 49 11.29 3.46 -1.48
C TYR A 49 10.09 3.80 -2.34
N CYS A 50 10.05 3.25 -3.54
CA CYS A 50 9.05 3.54 -4.56
C CYS A 50 8.08 2.36 -4.70
N PHE A 51 6.82 2.64 -4.98
CA PHE A 51 5.80 1.64 -5.32
C PHE A 51 5.01 2.08 -6.54
N ASP A 52 4.80 1.17 -7.51
CA ASP A 52 3.96 1.42 -8.69
C ASP A 52 3.38 0.13 -9.27
N GLU A 53 2.36 0.32 -10.09
CA GLU A 53 1.91 -0.68 -11.05
C GLU A 53 2.90 -0.74 -12.22
N GLU A 54 3.23 -1.95 -12.62
CA GLU A 54 4.01 -2.21 -13.81
C GLU A 54 3.07 -2.53 -14.98
N GLU A 55 3.21 -1.80 -16.07
CA GLU A 55 2.50 -2.10 -17.31
C GLU A 55 3.51 -2.33 -18.43
N ARG A 56 3.45 -3.53 -19.04
CA ARG A 56 4.31 -3.94 -20.16
C ARG A 56 5.81 -3.77 -19.87
N GLY A 57 6.21 -4.06 -18.64
CA GLY A 57 7.62 -3.96 -18.22
C GLY A 57 8.07 -2.54 -17.87
N LYS A 58 7.15 -1.58 -17.74
CA LYS A 58 7.47 -0.18 -17.44
C LYS A 58 6.81 0.25 -16.13
N VAL A 59 7.56 0.98 -15.32
CA VAL A 59 7.08 1.70 -14.13
C VAL A 59 7.37 3.20 -14.30
N ARG A 60 6.62 4.03 -13.60
CA ARG A 60 6.87 5.48 -13.59
C ARG A 60 8.11 5.79 -12.75
N LYS A 61 8.91 6.76 -13.17
CA LYS A 61 10.00 7.26 -12.34
C LYS A 61 9.44 7.78 -11.01
N GLY A 62 10.01 7.32 -9.89
CA GLY A 62 9.53 7.64 -8.55
C GLY A 62 8.21 6.98 -8.16
N GLY A 63 7.61 6.16 -9.04
CA GLY A 63 6.38 5.42 -8.77
C GLY A 63 5.11 6.26 -8.61
N CYS A 64 4.01 5.61 -8.28
CA CYS A 64 2.77 6.25 -7.86
C CYS A 64 2.83 6.70 -6.38
N PHE A 65 3.71 6.09 -5.61
CA PHE A 65 4.04 6.47 -4.24
C PHE A 65 5.54 6.29 -4.00
N SER A 66 6.17 7.23 -3.29
CA SER A 66 7.54 7.09 -2.83
C SER A 66 7.74 7.79 -1.49
N SER A 67 8.62 7.23 -0.64
CA SER A 67 8.93 7.77 0.68
C SER A 67 10.34 7.37 1.10
N PRO A 68 11.05 8.17 1.91
CA PRO A 68 12.28 7.72 2.56
C PRO A 68 12.02 6.61 3.59
N SER A 69 10.77 6.42 4.02
CA SER A 69 10.35 5.36 4.93
C SER A 69 9.91 4.11 4.17
N VAL A 70 10.65 3.02 4.36
CA VAL A 70 10.25 1.71 3.83
C VAL A 70 8.91 1.26 4.41
N GLU A 71 8.65 1.56 5.68
CA GLU A 71 7.42 1.17 6.36
C GLU A 71 6.18 1.82 5.74
N LEU A 72 6.22 3.13 5.46
CA LEU A 72 5.11 3.81 4.77
C LEU A 72 4.83 3.20 3.40
N THR A 73 5.88 2.92 2.64
CA THR A 73 5.73 2.31 1.30
C THR A 73 5.19 0.88 1.39
N GLN A 74 5.58 0.12 2.39
CA GLN A 74 5.03 -1.22 2.66
C GLN A 74 3.56 -1.17 3.04
N LYS A 75 3.12 -0.22 3.88
CA LYS A 75 1.71 0.00 4.21
C LYS A 75 0.88 0.30 2.97
N VAL A 76 1.37 1.19 2.11
CA VAL A 76 0.73 1.52 0.83
C VAL A 76 0.62 0.28 -0.06
N MET A 77 1.69 -0.49 -0.22
CA MET A 77 1.71 -1.71 -1.01
C MET A 77 0.69 -2.73 -0.48
N VAL A 78 0.68 -3.01 0.82
CA VAL A 78 -0.26 -3.95 1.42
C VAL A 78 -1.69 -3.50 1.17
N ASN A 79 -2.02 -2.26 1.51
CA ASN A 79 -3.38 -1.73 1.35
C ASN A 79 -3.85 -1.76 -0.11
N TYR A 80 -2.94 -1.53 -1.05
CA TYR A 80 -3.24 -1.55 -2.48
C TYR A 80 -3.52 -2.96 -3.02
N THR A 81 -2.73 -3.95 -2.57
CA THR A 81 -2.75 -5.30 -3.13
C THR A 81 -3.70 -6.27 -2.41
N VAL A 82 -4.16 -5.88 -1.23
CA VAL A 82 -4.94 -6.75 -0.36
C VAL A 82 -6.27 -7.21 -0.95
N SER A 83 -6.88 -6.44 -1.84
CA SER A 83 -8.12 -6.83 -2.53
C SER A 83 -7.94 -8.14 -3.31
N ILE A 84 -6.77 -8.35 -3.91
CA ILE A 84 -6.42 -9.57 -4.62
C ILE A 84 -6.35 -10.75 -3.64
N LEU A 85 -5.66 -10.55 -2.51
CA LEU A 85 -5.52 -11.57 -1.47
C LEU A 85 -6.89 -11.99 -0.91
N ARG A 86 -7.72 -11.02 -0.51
CA ARG A 86 -9.04 -11.29 0.06
C ARG A 86 -9.98 -11.97 -0.93
N HIS A 87 -9.97 -11.53 -2.18
CA HIS A 87 -10.74 -12.19 -3.24
C HIS A 87 -10.35 -13.67 -3.41
N ARG A 88 -9.04 -13.96 -3.42
CA ARG A 88 -8.53 -15.34 -3.57
C ARG A 88 -8.82 -16.22 -2.35
N LEU A 89 -8.89 -15.63 -1.17
CA LEU A 89 -9.29 -16.32 0.07
C LEU A 89 -10.81 -16.49 0.20
N GLY A 90 -11.62 -15.94 -0.71
CA GLY A 90 -13.08 -15.92 -0.59
C GLY A 90 -13.59 -15.08 0.58
N LEU A 91 -12.80 -14.10 1.03
CA LEU A 91 -13.16 -13.24 2.15
C LEU A 91 -13.99 -12.04 1.70
N PRO A 92 -14.86 -11.50 2.56
CA PRO A 92 -15.63 -10.29 2.26
C PRO A 92 -14.72 -9.11 1.93
N VAL A 93 -15.23 -8.15 1.16
CA VAL A 93 -14.52 -6.90 0.85
C VAL A 93 -14.22 -6.17 2.16
N LEU A 94 -13.02 -5.67 2.26
CA LEU A 94 -12.52 -4.90 3.38
C LEU A 94 -11.51 -3.89 2.85
N GLY A 95 -11.72 -2.63 3.14
CA GLY A 95 -10.80 -1.57 2.74
C GLY A 95 -10.82 -0.45 3.76
N VAL A 96 -9.84 0.42 3.70
CA VAL A 96 -9.81 1.66 4.49
C VAL A 96 -10.27 2.83 3.62
N PRO A 97 -10.71 3.95 4.20
CA PRO A 97 -11.06 5.15 3.45
C PRO A 97 -9.92 5.62 2.55
N THR A 98 -10.26 6.14 1.39
CA THR A 98 -9.29 6.52 0.34
C THR A 98 -9.58 7.87 -0.31
N LYS A 99 -10.73 8.49 -0.04
CA LYS A 99 -11.10 9.79 -0.60
C LYS A 99 -10.60 10.92 0.28
N ALA A 100 -10.26 12.04 -0.31
CA ALA A 100 -9.71 13.20 0.40
C ALA A 100 -10.65 13.74 1.50
N ASP A 101 -11.96 13.69 1.27
CA ASP A 101 -13.00 14.07 2.24
C ASP A 101 -13.20 13.07 3.38
N GLU A 102 -12.54 11.94 3.32
CA GLU A 102 -12.56 10.89 4.36
C GLU A 102 -11.27 10.88 5.22
N LEU A 103 -10.45 11.92 5.12
CA LEU A 103 -9.25 12.06 5.96
C LEU A 103 -9.65 12.12 7.44
N PRO A 104 -8.95 11.40 8.35
CA PRO A 104 -9.25 11.45 9.78
C PRO A 104 -9.14 12.88 10.32
N SER A 105 -9.97 13.19 11.31
CA SER A 105 -9.97 14.52 11.94
C SER A 105 -8.58 14.89 12.48
N GLY A 106 -8.15 16.12 12.22
CA GLY A 106 -6.86 16.64 12.66
C GLY A 106 -5.69 16.29 11.73
N TRP A 107 -5.88 15.43 10.74
CA TRP A 107 -4.87 15.19 9.71
C TRP A 107 -5.01 16.19 8.56
N VAL A 108 -3.88 16.64 8.04
CA VAL A 108 -3.81 17.61 6.92
C VAL A 108 -2.91 17.05 5.82
N LEU A 109 -3.43 17.05 4.61
CA LEU A 109 -2.67 16.72 3.40
C LEU A 109 -1.96 17.96 2.87
N GLN A 110 -0.66 17.84 2.63
CA GLN A 110 0.11 18.85 1.92
C GLN A 110 0.18 18.50 0.43
N GLU A 111 -0.32 19.40 -0.41
CA GLU A 111 -0.39 19.24 -1.85
C GLU A 111 0.47 20.28 -2.58
N THR A 112 1.14 19.85 -3.66
CA THR A 112 1.84 20.77 -4.56
C THR A 112 0.91 21.26 -5.68
N PRO A 113 1.24 22.38 -6.37
CA PRO A 113 0.49 22.84 -7.52
C PRO A 113 0.37 21.83 -8.68
N THR A 114 1.19 20.78 -8.67
CA THR A 114 1.18 19.70 -9.66
C THR A 114 0.28 18.52 -9.30
N TRP A 115 -0.62 18.66 -8.31
CA TRP A 115 -1.54 17.63 -7.82
C TRP A 115 -0.81 16.38 -7.27
N ARG A 116 0.39 16.57 -6.76
CA ARG A 116 1.11 15.56 -6.00
C ARG A 116 1.03 15.89 -4.52
N PHE A 117 0.65 14.93 -3.74
CA PHE A 117 0.72 15.02 -2.28
C PHE A 117 2.15 14.73 -1.84
N VAL A 118 2.66 15.50 -0.90
CA VAL A 118 4.07 15.45 -0.46
C VAL A 118 4.22 15.15 1.02
N ALA A 119 3.20 15.41 1.83
CA ALA A 119 3.23 15.11 3.25
C ALA A 119 1.83 14.98 3.86
N LEU A 120 1.80 14.36 5.04
CA LEU A 120 0.68 14.33 5.96
C LEU A 120 1.15 14.86 7.30
N ASP A 121 0.45 15.86 7.82
CA ASP A 121 0.64 16.35 9.19
C ASP A 121 -0.49 15.82 10.07
N GLY A 122 -0.14 15.22 11.19
CA GLY A 122 -1.08 14.64 12.14
C GLY A 122 -1.38 15.53 13.33
N PRO A 123 -2.45 15.22 14.10
CA PRO A 123 -2.95 16.07 15.18
C PRO A 123 -2.04 16.14 16.42
N GLN A 124 -1.06 15.26 16.55
CA GLN A 124 -0.12 15.24 17.67
C GLN A 124 1.29 15.71 17.26
N GLY A 125 1.42 16.29 16.05
CA GLY A 125 2.70 16.76 15.52
C GLY A 125 3.42 15.74 14.64
N GLU A 126 2.73 14.69 14.24
CA GLU A 126 3.26 13.73 13.26
C GLU A 126 3.51 14.44 11.93
N HIS A 127 4.59 14.08 11.28
CA HIS A 127 4.93 14.53 9.93
C HIS A 127 5.44 13.37 9.09
N LEU A 128 4.68 13.03 8.05
CA LEU A 128 5.00 11.94 7.13
C LEU A 128 5.37 12.52 5.77
N GLU A 129 6.65 12.38 5.40
CA GLU A 129 7.15 12.80 4.10
C GLU A 129 7.01 11.69 3.05
N PHE A 130 6.50 12.05 1.87
CA PHE A 130 6.33 11.14 0.73
C PHE A 130 6.12 11.91 -0.58
N ALA A 131 6.03 11.20 -1.69
CA ALA A 131 5.42 11.71 -2.92
C ALA A 131 4.35 10.73 -3.40
N ALA A 132 3.11 11.20 -3.54
CA ALA A 132 1.99 10.37 -3.96
C ALA A 132 1.22 10.99 -5.12
N SER A 133 0.84 10.17 -6.11
CA SER A 133 0.07 10.60 -7.28
C SER A 133 -1.45 10.60 -7.05
N GLY A 134 -1.91 10.36 -5.83
CA GLY A 134 -3.34 10.38 -5.51
C GLY A 134 -3.63 10.30 -4.02
N ALA A 135 -4.71 10.96 -3.59
CA ALA A 135 -5.15 11.02 -2.20
C ALA A 135 -5.39 9.64 -1.56
N ARG A 136 -5.76 8.64 -2.37
CA ARG A 136 -6.02 7.27 -1.88
C ARG A 136 -4.89 6.67 -1.05
N TYR A 137 -3.64 6.97 -1.41
CA TYR A 137 -2.48 6.46 -0.67
C TYR A 137 -2.33 7.18 0.67
N CYS A 138 -2.51 8.49 0.65
CA CYS A 138 -2.31 9.37 1.80
C CYS A 138 -3.40 9.19 2.86
N VAL A 139 -4.67 9.13 2.45
CA VAL A 139 -5.79 8.93 3.37
C VAL A 139 -5.69 7.59 4.07
N ALA A 140 -5.38 6.53 3.31
CA ALA A 140 -5.13 5.22 3.91
C ALA A 140 -3.98 5.24 4.93
N LEU A 141 -2.88 5.96 4.66
CA LEU A 141 -1.77 6.10 5.61
C LEU A 141 -2.18 6.80 6.89
N ALA A 142 -3.00 7.86 6.81
CA ALA A 142 -3.50 8.56 7.99
C ALA A 142 -4.33 7.63 8.90
N TRP A 143 -5.19 6.78 8.32
CA TRP A 143 -5.98 5.80 9.06
C TRP A 143 -5.16 4.64 9.63
N LEU A 144 -4.01 4.35 9.03
CA LEU A 144 -3.15 3.21 9.37
C LEU A 144 -1.82 3.66 9.99
N TYR A 145 -1.75 4.89 10.49
CA TYR A 145 -0.49 5.47 10.98
C TYR A 145 0.18 4.59 12.04
N ASP A 146 -0.57 4.22 13.09
CA ASP A 146 -0.08 3.45 14.23
C ASP A 146 0.05 1.94 13.98
N VAL A 147 -0.26 1.48 12.76
CA VAL A 147 -0.30 0.05 12.42
C VAL A 147 0.96 -0.35 11.67
N SER A 148 1.66 -1.38 12.12
CA SER A 148 2.79 -1.93 11.36
C SER A 148 2.33 -2.66 10.09
N PRO A 149 3.18 -2.78 9.05
CA PRO A 149 2.85 -3.55 7.84
C PRO A 149 2.46 -5.01 8.11
N SER A 150 3.11 -5.68 9.08
CA SER A 150 2.79 -7.07 9.44
C SER A 150 1.43 -7.18 10.14
N GLU A 151 1.12 -6.28 11.08
CA GLU A 151 -0.21 -6.23 11.71
C GLU A 151 -1.30 -5.98 10.69
N LEU A 152 -1.05 -5.06 9.74
CA LEU A 152 -1.97 -4.76 8.67
C LEU A 152 -2.22 -5.98 7.77
N LEU A 153 -1.17 -6.67 7.33
CA LEU A 153 -1.29 -7.89 6.53
C LEU A 153 -2.09 -8.96 7.27
N ASN A 154 -1.77 -9.19 8.55
CA ASN A 154 -2.46 -10.18 9.39
C ASN A 154 -3.94 -9.82 9.57
N ALA A 155 -4.27 -8.56 9.82
CA ALA A 155 -5.65 -8.11 9.93
C ALA A 155 -6.44 -8.35 8.63
N TYR A 156 -5.84 -8.09 7.49
CA TYR A 156 -6.47 -8.35 6.20
C TYR A 156 -6.69 -9.85 5.90
N MET A 157 -5.97 -10.75 6.52
CA MET A 157 -6.19 -12.20 6.38
C MET A 157 -7.36 -12.72 7.23
N LEU A 158 -7.83 -11.94 8.21
CA LEU A 158 -8.99 -12.31 9.01
C LEU A 158 -10.29 -12.02 8.26
N PRO A 159 -11.33 -12.89 8.38
CA PRO A 159 -12.61 -12.71 7.68
C PRO A 159 -13.23 -11.32 7.88
N ASP A 160 -13.23 -10.83 9.10
CA ASP A 160 -13.81 -9.54 9.50
C ASP A 160 -12.79 -8.41 9.69
N GLY A 161 -11.51 -8.65 9.36
CA GLY A 161 -10.43 -7.69 9.56
C GLY A 161 -9.97 -7.54 11.02
N GLY A 162 -10.48 -8.38 11.93
CA GLY A 162 -10.15 -8.34 13.36
C GLY A 162 -10.51 -7.00 14.01
N PRO A 163 -9.96 -6.71 15.18
CA PRO A 163 -10.23 -5.45 15.89
C PRO A 163 -9.76 -4.22 15.12
N LEU A 164 -8.74 -4.37 14.28
CA LEU A 164 -8.09 -3.28 13.58
C LEU A 164 -8.95 -2.71 12.43
N LEU A 165 -9.52 -3.58 11.59
CA LEU A 165 -10.14 -3.18 10.32
C LEU A 165 -11.65 -3.46 10.26
N ARG A 166 -12.24 -4.09 11.29
CA ARG A 166 -13.65 -4.53 11.31
C ARG A 166 -14.63 -3.40 10.98
N GLN A 167 -14.34 -2.18 11.40
CA GLN A 167 -15.18 -1.01 11.14
C GLN A 167 -15.36 -0.70 9.63
N TRP A 168 -14.45 -1.20 8.79
CA TRP A 168 -14.50 -1.00 7.33
C TRP A 168 -14.89 -2.27 6.56
N LEU A 169 -15.44 -3.27 7.23
CA LEU A 169 -15.94 -4.46 6.57
C LEU A 169 -17.07 -4.08 5.60
N GLY A 170 -16.91 -4.45 4.32
CA GLY A 170 -17.82 -4.07 3.24
C GLY A 170 -17.60 -2.68 2.64
N TYR A 171 -16.71 -1.87 3.20
CA TYR A 171 -16.30 -0.61 2.58
C TYR A 171 -15.53 -0.89 1.27
N PRO A 172 -15.76 -0.15 0.16
CA PRO A 172 -16.57 1.07 0.02
C PRO A 172 -18.05 0.82 -0.41
N TYR A 173 -18.51 -0.41 -0.43
CA TYR A 173 -19.81 -0.80 -1.03
C TYR A 173 -21.00 -0.69 -0.06
N LEU A 174 -20.76 -0.33 1.20
CA LEU A 174 -21.81 -0.13 2.21
C LEU A 174 -22.35 1.31 2.24
N ARG A 175 -22.67 1.87 1.07
CA ARG A 175 -23.39 3.16 0.99
C ARG A 175 -24.72 2.99 0.29
#